data_9800368d925f7b58a4ac0851e2a6f05c
#
_entry.id   9800368d925f7b58a4ac0851e2a6f05c
#
_cell.length_a   1.000
_cell.length_b   1.000
_cell.length_c   1.000
_cell.angle_alpha   90.00
_cell.angle_beta   90.00
_cell.angle_gamma   90.00
#
_symmetry.space_group_name_H-M   'P 1'
#
loop_
_entity.id
_entity.type
_entity.pdbx_description
1 polymer ?
#
loop_
_entity_poly.entity_id
_entity_poly.type
_entity_poly.pdbx_seq_one_letter_code
_entity_poly.pdbx_strand_id
1 'polypeptide(L)'
;SIKDSFGGANVLVVGVEFSDGDLFSNENLAILDRVTLAVDNLPGVNHNLVASLTHRNSRHIWLTEVGSINSQPYYDSTYGEYSSVELQVMRDNVAANPQVYGPLVAPDFKMALVKAQLIEGQLDYEKTFTQLQQIISEESQTGVTIYATGQPVLVGWAYTYLEQILQIFIFTILIMLALLVFHF
;
A
#
# COMPACT_ATOMS: atom_id res chain seq x y z
N SER A 1 11.97 25.44 -0.63
CA SER A 1 10.51 25.72 -0.67
C SER A 1 9.80 24.90 0.38
N ILE A 2 8.60 25.32 0.83
CA ILE A 2 7.79 24.56 1.82
C ILE A 2 7.50 23.14 1.33
N LYS A 3 7.36 22.92 0.03
CA LYS A 3 7.20 21.60 -0.59
C LYS A 3 8.38 20.65 -0.32
N ASP A 4 9.59 21.16 -0.30
CA ASP A 4 10.81 20.37 -0.10
C ASP A 4 11.00 19.97 1.39
N SER A 5 10.34 20.70 2.31
CA SER A 5 10.44 20.46 3.76
C SER A 5 9.40 19.49 4.30
N PHE A 6 8.28 19.27 3.58
CA PHE A 6 7.16 18.40 4.03
C PHE A 6 7.01 17.11 3.20
N GLY A 7 8.05 16.72 2.43
CA GLY A 7 8.00 15.54 1.57
C GLY A 7 6.70 15.56 0.74
N GLY A 8 6.78 15.77 -0.55
CA GLY A 8 5.63 16.07 -1.43
C GLY A 8 4.37 15.24 -1.12
N ALA A 9 3.22 15.79 -1.43
CA ALA A 9 1.89 15.22 -1.16
C ALA A 9 1.61 13.83 -1.82
N ASN A 10 2.58 13.29 -2.58
CA ASN A 10 2.48 12.05 -3.33
C ASN A 10 2.79 10.82 -2.43
N VAL A 11 2.00 10.64 -1.38
CA VAL A 11 2.08 9.44 -0.54
C VAL A 11 0.94 8.50 -0.90
N LEU A 12 1.28 7.25 -1.18
CA LEU A 12 0.37 6.13 -1.31
C LEU A 12 0.35 5.37 0.01
N VAL A 13 -0.84 5.06 0.50
CA VAL A 13 -1.03 4.19 1.67
C VAL A 13 -1.94 3.04 1.26
N VAL A 14 -1.48 1.81 1.45
CA VAL A 14 -2.25 0.59 1.24
C VAL A 14 -2.44 -0.08 2.59
N GLY A 15 -3.70 -0.32 2.95
CA GLY A 15 -4.08 -1.04 4.17
C GLY A 15 -4.48 -2.46 3.82
N VAL A 16 -3.96 -3.44 4.54
CA VAL A 16 -4.32 -4.86 4.44
C VAL A 16 -4.99 -5.25 5.73
N GLU A 17 -6.29 -5.56 5.67
CA GLU A 17 -7.11 -5.95 6.81
C GLU A 17 -7.38 -7.45 6.79
N PHE A 18 -7.22 -8.09 7.94
CA PHE A 18 -7.43 -9.51 8.17
C PHE A 18 -8.67 -9.70 9.04
N SER A 19 -9.76 -10.24 8.46
CA SER A 19 -11.02 -10.52 9.19
C SER A 19 -10.92 -11.78 10.03
N ASP A 20 -10.16 -12.77 9.57
CA ASP A 20 -9.96 -14.05 10.24
C ASP A 20 -8.55 -14.10 10.85
N GLY A 21 -8.50 -14.09 12.20
CA GLY A 21 -7.25 -14.09 12.93
C GLY A 21 -6.60 -12.70 13.04
N ASP A 22 -5.28 -12.67 13.02
CA ASP A 22 -4.47 -11.46 13.04
C ASP A 22 -3.31 -11.55 12.06
N LEU A 23 -2.49 -10.49 12.00
CA LEU A 23 -1.34 -10.37 11.10
C LEU A 23 -0.29 -11.48 11.30
N PHE A 24 -0.12 -11.98 12.55
CA PHE A 24 0.99 -12.88 12.91
C PHE A 24 0.66 -14.35 12.63
N SER A 25 0.35 -14.64 11.38
CA SER A 25 0.35 -15.99 10.80
C SER A 25 1.27 -16.02 9.58
N ASN A 26 1.80 -17.20 9.23
CA ASN A 26 2.66 -17.33 8.05
C ASN A 26 1.93 -16.90 6.77
N GLU A 27 0.65 -17.24 6.65
CA GLU A 27 -0.18 -16.87 5.50
C GLU A 27 -0.38 -15.34 5.41
N ASN A 28 -0.79 -14.69 6.50
CA ASN A 28 -1.07 -13.25 6.51
C ASN A 28 0.19 -12.41 6.32
N LEU A 29 1.31 -12.82 6.93
CA LEU A 29 2.61 -12.18 6.70
C LEU A 29 3.07 -12.32 5.25
N ALA A 30 2.86 -13.47 4.63
CA ALA A 30 3.19 -13.68 3.21
C ALA A 30 2.30 -12.82 2.28
N ILE A 31 1.02 -12.65 2.61
CA ILE A 31 0.12 -11.73 1.87
C ILE A 31 0.63 -10.29 2.00
N LEU A 32 0.93 -9.84 3.23
CA LEU A 32 1.47 -8.49 3.44
C LEU A 32 2.79 -8.28 2.71
N ASP A 33 3.65 -9.30 2.66
CA ASP A 33 4.93 -9.24 1.94
C ASP A 33 4.72 -9.08 0.43
N ARG A 34 3.83 -9.88 -0.18
CA ARG A 34 3.50 -9.74 -1.61
C ARG A 34 2.94 -8.36 -1.93
N VAL A 35 1.99 -7.85 -1.11
CA VAL A 35 1.46 -6.49 -1.26
C VAL A 35 2.58 -5.44 -1.11
N THR A 36 3.47 -5.61 -0.15
CA THR A 36 4.61 -4.70 0.08
C THR A 36 5.53 -4.67 -1.14
N LEU A 37 5.92 -5.84 -1.67
CA LEU A 37 6.77 -5.96 -2.86
C LEU A 37 6.09 -5.39 -4.11
N ALA A 38 4.79 -5.66 -4.28
CA ALA A 38 4.02 -5.15 -5.40
C ALA A 38 3.92 -3.61 -5.36
N VAL A 39 3.68 -3.03 -4.19
CA VAL A 39 3.67 -1.57 -4.00
C VAL A 39 5.06 -0.96 -4.20
N ASP A 40 6.11 -1.60 -3.71
CA ASP A 40 7.51 -1.16 -3.90
C ASP A 40 7.89 -1.11 -5.39
N ASN A 41 7.34 -2.02 -6.20
CA ASN A 41 7.60 -2.10 -7.64
C ASN A 41 6.69 -1.20 -8.50
N LEU A 42 5.78 -0.42 -7.90
CA LEU A 42 4.96 0.51 -8.67
C LEU A 42 5.80 1.62 -9.32
N PRO A 43 5.43 2.09 -10.53
CA PRO A 43 6.13 3.17 -11.21
C PRO A 43 6.20 4.44 -10.36
N GLY A 44 7.39 5.00 -10.26
CA GLY A 44 7.63 6.24 -9.53
C GLY A 44 7.73 6.11 -8.01
N VAL A 45 7.67 4.90 -7.46
CA VAL A 45 7.89 4.68 -6.02
C VAL A 45 9.36 4.91 -5.66
N ASN A 46 9.59 5.63 -4.58
CA ASN A 46 10.91 5.74 -3.97
C ASN A 46 11.15 4.54 -3.04
N HIS A 47 11.86 3.52 -3.54
CA HIS A 47 12.14 2.28 -2.82
C HIS A 47 12.76 2.46 -1.43
N ASN A 48 13.49 3.56 -1.20
CA ASN A 48 14.10 3.84 0.10
C ASN A 48 13.10 4.39 1.13
N LEU A 49 11.94 4.85 0.68
CA LEU A 49 10.90 5.47 1.50
C LEU A 49 9.63 4.61 1.58
N VAL A 50 9.73 3.34 1.19
CA VAL A 50 8.69 2.36 1.45
C VAL A 50 8.79 1.90 2.89
N ALA A 51 7.66 1.94 3.60
CA ALA A 51 7.54 1.52 4.99
C ALA A 51 6.39 0.51 5.13
N SER A 52 6.70 -0.69 5.55
CA SER A 52 5.79 -1.78 5.90
C SER A 52 6.48 -2.69 6.91
N LEU A 53 5.72 -3.48 7.66
CA LEU A 53 6.30 -4.45 8.59
C LEU A 53 7.24 -5.44 7.88
N THR A 54 6.85 -5.93 6.69
CA THR A 54 7.61 -6.92 5.92
C THR A 54 8.69 -6.31 5.03
N HIS A 55 8.74 -4.96 4.91
CA HIS A 55 9.75 -4.32 4.09
C HIS A 55 11.15 -4.43 4.72
N ARG A 56 12.18 -4.66 3.91
CA ARG A 56 13.59 -4.80 4.32
C ARG A 56 14.13 -3.68 5.21
N ASN A 57 13.54 -2.47 5.12
CA ASN A 57 13.93 -1.32 5.94
C ASN A 57 13.31 -1.36 7.35
N SER A 58 12.28 -2.20 7.57
CA SER A 58 11.64 -2.37 8.86
C SER A 58 12.40 -3.40 9.67
N ARG A 59 13.15 -2.92 10.65
CA ARG A 59 14.09 -3.76 11.39
C ARG A 59 13.84 -3.66 12.90
N HIS A 60 13.90 -4.81 13.55
CA HIS A 60 14.02 -4.89 15.00
C HIS A 60 15.48 -4.63 15.40
N ILE A 61 15.69 -3.69 16.30
CA ILE A 61 17.01 -3.28 16.76
C ILE A 61 17.05 -3.48 18.26
N TRP A 62 18.07 -4.18 18.76
CA TRP A 62 18.26 -4.40 20.20
C TRP A 62 19.73 -4.34 20.60
N LEU A 63 19.94 -4.06 21.88
CA LEU A 63 21.27 -4.12 22.51
C LEU A 63 21.51 -5.52 23.04
N THR A 64 22.67 -6.08 22.75
CA THR A 64 23.12 -7.33 23.35
C THR A 64 23.67 -7.09 24.77
N GLU A 65 23.80 -8.14 25.55
CA GLU A 65 24.37 -8.10 26.90
C GLU A 65 25.81 -7.53 26.94
N VAL A 66 26.54 -7.67 25.83
CA VAL A 66 27.90 -7.12 25.67
C VAL A 66 27.94 -5.70 25.10
N GLY A 67 26.76 -5.02 25.01
CA GLY A 67 26.65 -3.64 24.54
C GLY A 67 26.74 -3.43 23.02
N SER A 68 26.67 -4.51 22.24
CA SER A 68 26.62 -4.42 20.77
C SER A 68 25.20 -4.17 20.30
N ILE A 69 25.03 -3.39 19.21
CA ILE A 69 23.75 -3.18 18.55
C ILE A 69 23.55 -4.28 17.53
N ASN A 70 22.47 -5.05 17.68
CA ASN A 70 22.01 -6.00 16.68
C ASN A 70 20.78 -5.48 15.96
N SER A 71 20.60 -5.91 14.71
CA SER A 71 19.49 -5.51 13.86
C SER A 71 19.12 -6.63 12.91
N GLN A 72 17.85 -6.99 12.86
CA GLN A 72 17.30 -7.96 11.91
C GLN A 72 15.97 -7.46 11.34
N PRO A 73 15.58 -7.83 10.11
CA PRO A 73 14.25 -7.55 9.61
C PRO A 73 13.20 -8.20 10.52
N TYR A 74 12.00 -7.61 10.62
CA TYR A 74 10.90 -8.26 11.31
C TYR A 74 10.44 -9.53 10.59
N TYR A 75 10.45 -9.49 9.26
CA TYR A 75 10.04 -10.60 8.42
C TYR A 75 11.09 -10.84 7.33
N ASP A 76 11.34 -12.11 7.02
CA ASP A 76 12.23 -12.55 5.94
C ASP A 76 11.55 -13.70 5.19
N SER A 77 11.08 -13.42 3.97
CA SER A 77 10.41 -14.40 3.11
C SER A 77 11.28 -15.59 2.70
N THR A 78 12.62 -15.49 2.87
CA THR A 78 13.56 -16.56 2.57
C THR A 78 13.77 -17.53 3.73
N TYR A 79 13.29 -17.18 4.92
CA TYR A 79 13.44 -18.00 6.14
C TYR A 79 12.58 -19.26 6.10
N GLY A 80 11.49 -19.26 5.33
CA GLY A 80 10.50 -20.33 5.30
C GLY A 80 9.34 -20.07 6.27
N GLU A 81 8.84 -21.11 6.93
CA GLU A 81 7.73 -20.97 7.88
C GLU A 81 8.25 -20.67 9.29
N TYR A 82 7.67 -19.67 9.92
CA TYR A 82 7.89 -19.33 11.32
C TYR A 82 7.07 -20.23 12.23
N SER A 83 7.66 -20.70 13.29
CA SER A 83 6.95 -21.42 14.34
C SER A 83 6.01 -20.49 15.13
N SER A 84 5.06 -21.05 15.84
CA SER A 84 4.15 -20.26 16.71
C SER A 84 4.88 -19.43 17.76
N VAL A 85 6.01 -19.90 18.26
CA VAL A 85 6.86 -19.19 19.22
C VAL A 85 7.53 -17.98 18.56
N GLU A 86 8.08 -18.15 17.36
CA GLU A 86 8.72 -17.05 16.61
C GLU A 86 7.71 -15.99 16.19
N LEU A 87 6.50 -16.39 15.78
CA LEU A 87 5.41 -15.45 15.48
C LEU A 87 5.01 -14.64 16.73
N GLN A 88 4.95 -15.28 17.90
CA GLN A 88 4.67 -14.58 19.14
C GLN A 88 5.80 -13.61 19.53
N VAL A 89 7.06 -14.00 19.39
CA VAL A 89 8.22 -13.12 19.61
C VAL A 89 8.20 -11.93 18.64
N MET A 90 7.87 -12.17 17.37
CA MET A 90 7.71 -11.08 16.38
C MET A 90 6.60 -10.10 16.80
N ARG A 91 5.45 -10.61 17.23
CA ARG A 91 4.33 -9.82 17.75
C ARG A 91 4.74 -8.95 18.93
N ASP A 92 5.43 -9.53 19.91
CA ASP A 92 5.90 -8.82 21.09
C ASP A 92 6.91 -7.72 20.74
N ASN A 93 7.84 -8.00 19.83
CA ASN A 93 8.81 -7.03 19.31
C ASN A 93 8.14 -5.87 18.56
N VAL A 94 7.09 -6.15 17.78
CA VAL A 94 6.29 -5.12 17.10
C VAL A 94 5.54 -4.28 18.13
N ALA A 95 4.89 -4.90 19.12
CA ALA A 95 4.16 -4.19 20.16
C ALA A 95 5.06 -3.26 21.00
N ALA A 96 6.33 -3.64 21.17
CA ALA A 96 7.32 -2.85 21.91
C ALA A 96 7.90 -1.68 21.08
N ASN A 97 7.69 -1.62 19.76
CA ASN A 97 8.24 -0.59 18.91
C ASN A 97 7.19 0.45 18.48
N PRO A 98 7.17 1.67 19.06
CA PRO A 98 6.18 2.70 18.75
C PRO A 98 6.30 3.27 17.32
N GLN A 99 7.36 2.98 16.58
CA GLN A 99 7.50 3.36 15.17
C GLN A 99 6.77 2.40 14.23
N VAL A 100 6.47 1.20 14.70
CA VAL A 100 5.76 0.14 13.95
C VAL A 100 4.35 -0.04 14.51
N TYR A 101 4.22 -0.22 15.82
CA TYR A 101 2.95 -0.38 16.52
C TYR A 101 2.15 0.93 16.51
N GLY A 102 1.00 0.91 15.89
CA GLY A 102 0.14 2.05 15.59
C GLY A 102 0.39 2.64 14.19
N PRO A 103 1.60 3.09 13.82
CA PRO A 103 1.84 3.67 12.50
C PRO A 103 1.82 2.71 11.32
N LEU A 104 2.27 1.46 11.49
CA LEU A 104 2.33 0.44 10.43
C LEU A 104 1.48 -0.79 10.73
N VAL A 105 1.25 -1.09 11.98
CA VAL A 105 0.43 -2.23 12.43
C VAL A 105 -0.60 -1.70 13.44
N ALA A 106 -1.87 -1.97 13.17
CA ALA A 106 -2.96 -1.54 14.03
C ALA A 106 -2.87 -2.16 15.44
N PRO A 107 -3.37 -1.49 16.50
CA PRO A 107 -3.28 -1.98 17.86
C PRO A 107 -3.97 -3.33 18.12
N ASP A 108 -4.96 -3.68 17.32
CA ASP A 108 -5.64 -4.97 17.37
C ASP A 108 -4.96 -6.06 16.52
N PHE A 109 -3.86 -5.71 15.85
CA PHE A 109 -3.09 -6.56 14.94
C PHE A 109 -3.88 -7.10 13.73
N LYS A 110 -5.05 -6.53 13.43
CA LYS A 110 -5.90 -6.97 12.32
C LYS A 110 -5.66 -6.19 11.04
N MET A 111 -4.91 -5.10 11.08
CA MET A 111 -4.57 -4.31 9.91
C MET A 111 -3.09 -3.96 9.91
N ALA A 112 -2.49 -4.05 8.73
CA ALA A 112 -1.15 -3.55 8.46
C ALA A 112 -1.16 -2.54 7.33
N LEU A 113 -0.25 -1.55 7.38
CA LEU A 113 -0.13 -0.48 6.41
C LEU A 113 1.18 -0.61 5.62
N VAL A 114 1.07 -0.47 4.31
CA VAL A 114 2.19 -0.24 3.40
C VAL A 114 2.14 1.21 2.96
N LYS A 115 3.16 1.99 3.29
CA LYS A 115 3.29 3.40 2.92
C LYS A 115 4.40 3.54 1.89
N ALA A 116 4.12 4.20 0.78
CA ALA A 116 5.09 4.46 -0.26
C ALA A 116 5.06 5.93 -0.65
N GLN A 117 6.23 6.55 -0.78
CA GLN A 117 6.36 7.90 -1.32
C GLN A 117 6.69 7.80 -2.81
N LEU A 118 5.96 8.59 -3.64
CA LEU A 118 6.17 8.62 -5.08
C LEU A 118 6.94 9.88 -5.49
N ILE A 119 7.81 9.73 -6.49
CA ILE A 119 8.65 10.79 -7.05
C ILE A 119 7.83 11.52 -8.11
N GLU A 120 7.50 12.80 -7.87
CA GLU A 120 6.58 13.60 -8.72
C GLU A 120 6.96 13.61 -10.20
N GLY A 121 8.26 13.69 -10.51
CA GLY A 121 8.75 13.72 -11.90
C GLY A 121 8.77 12.37 -12.62
N GLN A 122 8.47 11.25 -11.94
CA GLN A 122 8.48 9.88 -12.49
C GLN A 122 7.11 9.21 -12.39
N LEU A 123 6.11 9.92 -11.86
CA LEU A 123 4.80 9.39 -11.58
C LEU A 123 3.90 9.43 -12.81
N ASP A 124 3.51 8.25 -13.28
CA ASP A 124 2.42 8.03 -14.23
C ASP A 124 1.17 7.60 -13.44
N TYR A 125 0.27 8.55 -13.20
CA TYR A 125 -0.91 8.32 -12.36
C TYR A 125 -1.81 7.22 -12.88
N GLU A 126 -2.04 7.16 -14.20
CA GLU A 126 -2.92 6.17 -14.83
C GLU A 126 -2.34 4.77 -14.69
N LYS A 127 -1.07 4.60 -15.06
CA LYS A 127 -0.37 3.32 -14.96
C LYS A 127 -0.25 2.85 -13.51
N THR A 128 0.15 3.73 -12.61
CA THR A 128 0.29 3.43 -11.18
C THR A 128 -1.06 3.02 -10.58
N PHE A 129 -2.14 3.74 -10.93
CA PHE A 129 -3.48 3.42 -10.45
C PHE A 129 -3.98 2.08 -11.00
N THR A 130 -3.78 1.80 -12.29
CA THR A 130 -4.18 0.53 -12.92
C THR A 130 -3.47 -0.65 -12.27
N GLN A 131 -2.16 -0.55 -12.07
CA GLN A 131 -1.39 -1.59 -11.40
C GLN A 131 -1.80 -1.76 -9.93
N LEU A 132 -2.11 -0.66 -9.24
CA LEU A 132 -2.61 -0.73 -7.87
C LEU A 132 -3.97 -1.44 -7.78
N GLN A 133 -4.89 -1.17 -8.71
CA GLN A 133 -6.17 -1.88 -8.78
C GLN A 133 -5.98 -3.38 -9.07
N GLN A 134 -5.01 -3.73 -9.89
CA GLN A 134 -4.64 -5.12 -10.13
C GLN A 134 -4.15 -5.79 -8.84
N ILE A 135 -3.23 -5.17 -8.09
CA ILE A 135 -2.74 -5.68 -6.80
C ILE A 135 -3.92 -5.91 -5.83
N ILE A 136 -4.82 -4.93 -5.71
CA ILE A 136 -5.99 -5.04 -4.84
C ILE A 136 -6.86 -6.22 -5.26
N SER A 137 -7.09 -6.40 -6.56
CA SER A 137 -7.92 -7.50 -7.09
C SER A 137 -7.28 -8.88 -6.90
N GLU A 138 -5.97 -8.99 -7.07
CA GLU A 138 -5.23 -10.25 -6.98
C GLU A 138 -5.05 -10.74 -5.54
N GLU A 139 -4.81 -9.82 -4.61
CA GLU A 139 -4.50 -10.17 -3.20
C GLU A 139 -5.74 -10.07 -2.28
N SER A 140 -6.85 -9.46 -2.71
CA SER A 140 -8.11 -9.52 -1.97
C SER A 140 -8.74 -10.91 -2.09
N GLN A 141 -8.96 -11.55 -0.96
CA GLN A 141 -9.55 -12.89 -0.87
C GLN A 141 -10.45 -13.01 0.36
N THR A 142 -11.10 -14.14 0.53
CA THR A 142 -11.93 -14.38 1.74
C THR A 142 -11.09 -14.20 3.00
N GLY A 143 -11.52 -13.30 3.87
CA GLY A 143 -10.79 -12.96 5.11
C GLY A 143 -9.73 -11.89 4.95
N VAL A 144 -9.43 -11.41 3.73
CA VAL A 144 -8.44 -10.35 3.49
C VAL A 144 -9.03 -9.25 2.62
N THR A 145 -9.05 -8.03 3.13
CA THR A 145 -9.53 -6.85 2.40
C THR A 145 -8.39 -5.84 2.24
N ILE A 146 -8.21 -5.33 1.02
CA ILE A 146 -7.17 -4.35 0.73
C ILE A 146 -7.80 -3.01 0.40
N TYR A 147 -7.32 -1.98 1.05
CA TYR A 147 -7.69 -0.58 0.85
C TYR A 147 -6.52 0.22 0.33
N ALA A 148 -6.79 1.19 -0.52
CA ALA A 148 -5.76 2.13 -0.96
C ALA A 148 -6.25 3.56 -0.84
N THR A 149 -5.37 4.45 -0.41
CA THR A 149 -5.64 5.89 -0.29
C THR A 149 -4.38 6.70 -0.58
N GLY A 150 -4.57 7.99 -0.75
CA GLY A 150 -3.49 8.93 -1.05
C GLY A 150 -3.75 9.68 -2.35
N GLN A 151 -2.93 10.71 -2.59
CA GLN A 151 -3.11 11.55 -3.78
C GLN A 151 -3.06 10.76 -5.11
N PRO A 152 -2.16 9.78 -5.30
CA PRO A 152 -2.12 9.00 -6.54
C PRO A 152 -3.42 8.24 -6.81
N VAL A 153 -4.07 7.75 -5.76
CA VAL A 153 -5.36 7.04 -5.86
C VAL A 153 -6.48 7.99 -6.26
N LEU A 154 -6.56 9.16 -5.62
CA LEU A 154 -7.58 10.17 -5.92
C LEU A 154 -7.46 10.70 -7.35
N VAL A 155 -6.23 10.96 -7.79
CA VAL A 155 -5.96 11.42 -9.16
C VAL A 155 -6.27 10.32 -10.17
N GLY A 156 -5.88 9.08 -9.89
CA GLY A 156 -6.21 7.92 -10.74
C GLY A 156 -7.71 7.73 -10.94
N TRP A 157 -8.50 7.83 -9.87
CA TRP A 157 -9.96 7.84 -9.93
C TRP A 157 -10.49 8.97 -10.83
N ALA A 158 -9.94 10.19 -10.67
CA ALA A 158 -10.36 11.33 -11.48
C ALA A 158 -10.13 11.08 -12.98
N TYR A 159 -8.99 10.48 -13.36
CA TYR A 159 -8.71 10.12 -14.76
C TYR A 159 -9.69 9.09 -15.30
N THR A 160 -10.02 8.05 -14.54
CA THR A 160 -10.98 7.01 -14.94
C THR A 160 -12.38 7.61 -15.18
N TYR A 161 -12.83 8.52 -14.33
CA TYR A 161 -14.13 9.20 -14.51
C TYR A 161 -14.11 10.22 -15.65
N LEU A 162 -12.96 10.83 -15.96
CA LEU A 162 -12.86 11.81 -17.02
C LEU A 162 -13.16 11.19 -18.40
N GLU A 163 -12.69 9.99 -18.68
CA GLU A 163 -13.03 9.27 -19.91
C GLU A 163 -14.53 9.00 -20.03
N GLN A 164 -15.16 8.56 -18.95
CA GLN A 164 -16.60 8.32 -18.92
C GLN A 164 -17.41 9.61 -19.13
N ILE A 165 -17.00 10.70 -18.51
CA ILE A 165 -17.63 12.02 -18.67
C ILE A 165 -17.52 12.49 -20.13
N LEU A 166 -16.35 12.34 -20.76
CA LEU A 166 -16.14 12.70 -22.17
C LEU A 166 -17.04 11.86 -23.10
N GLN A 167 -17.17 10.58 -22.87
CA GLN A 167 -18.05 9.71 -23.66
C GLN A 167 -19.51 10.14 -23.55
N ILE A 168 -20.00 10.41 -22.32
CA ILE A 168 -21.37 10.90 -22.10
C ILE A 168 -21.57 12.25 -22.77
N PHE A 169 -20.58 13.15 -22.70
CA PHE A 169 -20.64 14.46 -23.31
C PHE A 169 -20.75 14.38 -24.84
N ILE A 170 -19.91 13.57 -25.48
CA ILE A 170 -19.94 13.33 -26.93
C ILE A 170 -21.30 12.73 -27.34
N PHE A 171 -21.79 11.74 -26.59
CA PHE A 171 -23.09 11.13 -26.88
C PHE A 171 -24.25 12.13 -26.75
N THR A 172 -24.19 13.00 -25.78
CA THR A 172 -25.19 14.08 -25.59
C THR A 172 -25.19 15.07 -26.77
N ILE A 173 -24.00 15.46 -27.25
CA ILE A 173 -23.86 16.33 -28.43
C ILE A 173 -24.44 15.65 -29.66
N LEU A 174 -24.17 14.36 -29.88
CA LEU A 174 -24.69 13.61 -31.01
C LEU A 174 -26.22 13.53 -31.01
N ILE A 175 -26.82 13.28 -29.84
CA ILE A 175 -28.29 13.28 -29.69
C ILE A 175 -28.85 14.66 -30.01
N MET A 176 -28.25 15.72 -29.49
CA MET A 176 -28.71 17.07 -29.71
C MET A 176 -28.65 17.46 -31.22
N LEU A 177 -27.58 17.10 -31.89
CA LEU A 177 -27.44 17.30 -33.34
C LEU A 177 -28.47 16.48 -34.14
N ALA A 178 -28.71 15.22 -33.75
CA ALA A 178 -29.71 14.39 -34.39
C ALA A 178 -31.14 14.98 -34.26
N LEU A 179 -31.49 15.46 -33.08
CA LEU A 179 -32.78 16.12 -32.83
C LEU A 179 -32.90 17.42 -33.63
N LEU A 180 -31.83 18.18 -33.78
CA LEU A 180 -31.83 19.42 -34.56
C LEU A 180 -32.03 19.12 -36.06
N VAL A 181 -31.34 18.12 -36.59
CA VAL A 181 -31.52 17.68 -37.99
C VAL A 181 -32.92 17.13 -38.24
N PHE A 182 -33.52 16.42 -37.27
CA PHE A 182 -34.87 15.87 -37.39
C PHE A 182 -35.97 16.95 -37.27
N HIS A 183 -35.67 18.04 -36.57
CA HIS A 183 -36.62 19.16 -36.39
C HIS A 183 -36.60 20.15 -37.55
N PHE A 184 -35.49 20.31 -38.26
CA PHE A 184 -35.35 21.18 -39.42
C PHE A 184 -35.35 20.40 -40.70
#